data_29bab5eecadf03910f21dbc5b0d126ad
#
_entry.id   29bab5eecadf03910f21dbc5b0d126ad
#
_cell.length_a   1.000
_cell.length_b   1.000
_cell.length_c   1.000
_cell.angle_alpha   90.00
_cell.angle_beta   90.00
_cell.angle_gamma   90.00
#
_symmetry.space_group_name_H-M   'P 1'
#
loop_
_entity.id
_entity.type
_entity.pdbx_description
1 polymer ?
#
loop_
_entity_poly.entity_id
_entity_poly.type
_entity_poly.pdbx_seq_one_letter_code
_entity_poly.pdbx_strand_id
1 'polypeptide(L)'
;MSDAGRGPWGPPGGRAWGRRRGPRHATGFVGCLLLALVLLVGLLTALATWLAGTLLGILAPGAGASAPTALAVIVVIVVAVLLVGRVFGRAVGPLASIADAAERLADGEPDVRVEVAGPGSVRRLGASFNAMAERLDRSRSDRQALLADVTHELRTPLQVIGGSVEAMLDGVHPRDDAHLAPILAETAVMNRLLDDLRTVSLAEAGALPLHREEVDVRRLLDAVAAGHAAAAREAGVDLVAAAGPAILLDADPLRIREVLANLVVNAIRHTPAGGFIRLDASIDDAWVELTVADTGEGIAPADLDRVFDRFHRRADAGGSGLGLTIARDLVAAHGGTIRAEGAGIPGRGTTFRVRLPRRD
;
A
#
# COMPACT_ATOMS: atom_id res chain seq x y z
N MET A 1 54.13 -26.41 10.15
CA MET A 1 53.96 -26.61 8.71
C MET A 1 52.59 -27.22 8.52
N SER A 2 51.61 -26.41 8.16
CA SER A 2 50.58 -26.69 7.17
C SER A 2 49.54 -25.57 7.26
N ASP A 3 49.58 -24.80 6.24
CA ASP A 3 48.65 -23.75 5.86
C ASP A 3 47.36 -24.44 5.41
N ALA A 4 46.20 -24.05 5.94
CA ALA A 4 44.90 -24.55 5.51
C ALA A 4 43.92 -23.39 5.37
N GLY A 5 43.80 -22.93 4.13
CA GLY A 5 42.60 -22.54 3.42
C GLY A 5 41.59 -21.63 4.12
N ARG A 6 41.74 -20.34 3.92
CA ARG A 6 40.59 -19.40 4.04
C ARG A 6 39.75 -19.44 2.77
N GLY A 7 38.51 -19.90 2.91
CA GLY A 7 37.53 -19.88 1.86
C GLY A 7 37.14 -18.44 1.38
N PRO A 8 36.58 -18.26 0.16
CA PRO A 8 36.40 -16.98 -0.52
C PRO A 8 35.14 -16.19 -0.14
N TRP A 9 34.54 -16.39 1.03
CA TRP A 9 33.32 -15.69 1.46
C TRP A 9 33.56 -14.87 2.74
N GLY A 10 34.34 -13.79 2.59
CA GLY A 10 34.33 -12.69 3.57
C GLY A 10 33.22 -11.69 3.22
N PRO A 11 32.53 -11.08 4.21
CA PRO A 11 31.53 -10.06 3.93
C PRO A 11 32.19 -8.86 3.20
N PRO A 12 31.53 -8.27 2.19
CA PRO A 12 32.06 -7.10 1.49
C PRO A 12 32.26 -5.98 2.50
N GLY A 13 33.50 -5.47 2.55
CA GLY A 13 33.95 -4.43 3.45
C GLY A 13 33.00 -3.26 3.46
N GLY A 14 32.56 -2.88 4.64
CA GLY A 14 31.78 -1.69 4.91
C GLY A 14 32.49 -0.47 4.31
N ARG A 15 31.96 0.09 3.24
CA ARG A 15 32.31 1.43 2.77
C ARG A 15 31.86 2.36 3.87
N ALA A 16 32.83 2.94 4.57
CA ALA A 16 32.61 4.08 5.42
C ALA A 16 31.93 5.16 4.56
N TRP A 17 30.63 5.31 4.73
CA TRP A 17 29.88 6.43 4.18
C TRP A 17 30.38 7.68 4.89
N GLY A 18 31.25 8.41 4.20
CA GLY A 18 31.71 9.71 4.63
C GLY A 18 30.47 10.55 4.95
N ARG A 19 30.44 11.08 6.17
CA ARG A 19 29.51 12.13 6.61
C ARG A 19 29.52 13.22 5.54
N ARG A 20 28.58 13.18 4.59
CA ARG A 20 28.32 14.31 3.71
C ARG A 20 27.79 15.42 4.61
N ARG A 21 28.62 16.45 4.77
CA ARG A 21 28.22 17.73 5.37
C ARG A 21 26.98 18.20 4.61
N GLY A 22 25.85 18.31 5.31
CA GLY A 22 24.60 18.82 4.74
C GLY A 22 24.79 20.14 4.00
N PRO A 23 23.93 20.51 3.09
CA PRO A 23 24.07 21.65 2.22
C PRO A 23 23.93 22.95 3.02
N ARG A 24 25.05 23.43 3.57
CA ARG A 24 25.18 24.79 4.11
C ARG A 24 24.97 25.88 3.06
N HIS A 25 24.75 25.48 1.79
CA HIS A 25 24.64 26.39 0.67
C HIS A 25 23.21 26.93 0.44
N ALA A 26 22.16 26.18 0.79
CA ALA A 26 20.77 26.63 0.61
C ALA A 26 20.40 27.77 1.58
N THR A 27 20.83 27.68 2.84
CA THR A 27 20.62 28.73 3.83
C THR A 27 21.41 30.00 3.50
N GLY A 28 22.59 29.87 2.88
CA GLY A 28 23.39 31.00 2.44
C GLY A 28 22.76 31.79 1.29
N PHE A 29 22.19 31.10 0.28
CA PHE A 29 21.57 31.74 -0.88
C PHE A 29 20.30 32.51 -0.50
N VAL A 30 19.45 31.92 0.33
CA VAL A 30 18.22 32.56 0.83
C VAL A 30 18.55 33.74 1.74
N GLY A 31 19.56 33.63 2.59
CA GLY A 31 20.06 34.72 3.41
C GLY A 31 20.62 35.90 2.58
N CYS A 32 21.34 35.58 1.48
CA CYS A 32 21.88 36.59 0.58
C CYS A 32 20.76 37.32 -0.21
N LEU A 33 19.71 36.60 -0.62
CA LEU A 33 18.55 37.19 -1.32
C LEU A 33 17.75 38.12 -0.39
N LEU A 34 17.59 37.73 0.87
CA LEU A 34 16.97 38.54 1.93
C LEU A 34 17.77 39.80 2.20
N LEU A 35 19.06 39.65 2.35
CA LEU A 35 19.96 40.82 2.59
C LEU A 35 19.90 41.78 1.41
N ALA A 36 19.92 41.25 0.17
CA ALA A 36 19.79 42.05 -1.05
C ALA A 36 18.44 42.79 -1.12
N LEU A 37 17.33 42.11 -0.75
CA LEU A 37 15.98 42.74 -0.73
C LEU A 37 15.89 43.84 0.34
N VAL A 38 16.44 43.60 1.53
CA VAL A 38 16.49 44.59 2.61
C VAL A 38 17.34 45.78 2.22
N LEU A 39 18.52 45.57 1.60
CA LEU A 39 19.37 46.62 1.09
C LEU A 39 18.71 47.42 -0.03
N LEU A 40 18.00 46.75 -0.94
CA LEU A 40 17.25 47.39 -2.02
C LEU A 40 16.12 48.29 -1.49
N VAL A 41 15.33 47.78 -0.55
CA VAL A 41 14.26 48.55 0.10
C VAL A 41 14.83 49.74 0.87
N GLY A 42 15.93 49.51 1.60
CA GLY A 42 16.66 50.57 2.31
C GLY A 42 17.22 51.66 1.37
N LEU A 43 17.78 51.25 0.22
CA LEU A 43 18.27 52.17 -0.80
C LEU A 43 17.13 53.00 -1.44
N LEU A 44 16.01 52.34 -1.80
CA LEU A 44 14.85 52.99 -2.42
C LEU A 44 14.21 53.99 -1.45
N THR A 45 14.13 53.66 -0.16
CA THR A 45 13.57 54.57 0.85
C THR A 45 14.51 55.74 1.14
N ALA A 46 15.83 55.49 1.19
CA ALA A 46 16.83 56.58 1.33
C ALA A 46 16.82 57.51 0.12
N LEU A 47 16.70 56.96 -1.09
CA LEU A 47 16.58 57.75 -2.31
C LEU A 47 15.31 58.58 -2.34
N ALA A 48 14.14 58.01 -1.97
CA ALA A 48 12.86 58.71 -1.89
C ALA A 48 12.91 59.84 -0.85
N THR A 49 13.54 59.64 0.31
CA THR A 49 13.67 60.67 1.35
C THR A 49 14.63 61.78 0.94
N TRP A 50 15.73 61.43 0.25
CA TRP A 50 16.65 62.40 -0.30
C TRP A 50 15.96 63.28 -1.38
N LEU A 51 15.18 62.64 -2.28
CA LEU A 51 14.46 63.30 -3.35
C LEU A 51 13.35 64.23 -2.77
N ALA A 52 12.60 63.76 -1.78
CA ALA A 52 11.60 64.57 -1.08
C ALA A 52 12.24 65.76 -0.36
N GLY A 53 13.39 65.57 0.31
CA GLY A 53 14.14 66.64 0.98
C GLY A 53 14.68 67.70 0.03
N THR A 54 15.20 67.30 -1.13
CA THR A 54 15.67 68.24 -2.18
C THR A 54 14.49 69.00 -2.83
N LEU A 55 13.37 68.30 -3.09
CA LEU A 55 12.17 68.94 -3.63
C LEU A 55 11.58 70.00 -2.67
N LEU A 56 11.49 69.66 -1.36
CA LEU A 56 11.04 70.59 -0.33
C LEU A 56 11.99 71.78 -0.16
N GLY A 57 13.30 71.53 -0.23
CA GLY A 57 14.33 72.60 -0.17
C GLY A 57 14.26 73.56 -1.38
N ILE A 58 13.85 73.06 -2.57
CA ILE A 58 13.61 73.88 -3.77
C ILE A 58 12.32 74.73 -3.64
N LEU A 59 11.23 74.09 -3.09
CA LEU A 59 9.90 74.72 -2.96
C LEU A 59 9.74 75.65 -1.77
N ALA A 60 10.55 75.45 -0.69
CA ALA A 60 10.54 76.27 0.52
C ALA A 60 11.99 76.46 1.08
N PRO A 61 12.75 77.42 0.53
CA PRO A 61 14.09 77.69 1.03
C PRO A 61 14.04 78.18 2.49
N GLY A 62 14.57 77.37 3.42
CA GLY A 62 14.52 77.61 4.85
C GLY A 62 13.83 76.54 5.70
N ALA A 63 13.06 75.64 5.09
CA ALA A 63 12.51 74.45 5.75
C ALA A 63 13.47 73.29 5.65
N GLY A 64 14.56 73.32 6.41
CA GLY A 64 15.46 72.17 6.56
C GLY A 64 14.68 70.99 7.14
N ALA A 65 14.97 69.75 6.68
CA ALA A 65 14.38 68.53 7.21
C ALA A 65 14.56 68.51 8.74
N SER A 66 13.48 68.68 9.49
CA SER A 66 13.54 68.77 10.95
C SER A 66 13.90 67.38 11.53
N ALA A 67 14.63 67.35 12.63
CA ALA A 67 15.02 66.09 13.30
C ALA A 67 13.85 65.09 13.47
N PRO A 68 12.59 65.50 13.72
CA PRO A 68 11.46 64.59 13.81
C PRO A 68 11.10 63.90 12.48
N THR A 69 11.32 64.54 11.31
CA THR A 69 11.05 63.86 10.02
C THR A 69 12.08 62.79 9.69
N ALA A 70 13.32 63.01 9.99
CA ALA A 70 14.38 62.03 9.85
C ALA A 70 14.14 60.79 10.76
N LEU A 71 13.74 61.04 12.02
CA LEU A 71 13.42 59.98 12.97
C LEU A 71 12.21 59.17 12.50
N ALA A 72 11.14 59.76 11.99
CA ALA A 72 9.95 59.10 11.47
C ALA A 72 10.31 58.16 10.29
N VAL A 73 11.15 58.59 9.38
CA VAL A 73 11.64 57.80 8.27
C VAL A 73 12.43 56.57 8.71
N ILE A 74 13.34 56.74 9.67
CA ILE A 74 14.13 55.67 10.25
C ILE A 74 13.19 54.63 10.90
N VAL A 75 12.19 55.08 11.67
CA VAL A 75 11.24 54.18 12.32
C VAL A 75 10.43 53.39 11.27
N VAL A 76 9.97 54.03 10.19
CA VAL A 76 9.24 53.36 9.10
C VAL A 76 10.14 52.29 8.43
N ILE A 77 11.40 52.62 8.17
CA ILE A 77 12.36 51.65 7.57
C ILE A 77 12.54 50.44 8.51
N VAL A 78 12.79 50.69 9.79
CA VAL A 78 13.00 49.64 10.78
C VAL A 78 11.76 48.73 10.87
N VAL A 79 10.56 49.34 10.95
CA VAL A 79 9.29 48.57 11.00
C VAL A 79 9.09 47.76 9.72
N ALA A 80 9.36 48.35 8.53
CA ALA A 80 9.26 47.64 7.25
C ALA A 80 10.24 46.44 7.18
N VAL A 81 11.49 46.62 7.60
CA VAL A 81 12.48 45.55 7.65
C VAL A 81 12.10 44.43 8.60
N LEU A 82 11.57 44.77 9.79
CA LEU A 82 11.09 43.79 10.77
C LEU A 82 9.86 43.03 10.25
N LEU A 83 8.92 43.73 9.59
CA LEU A 83 7.74 43.09 8.97
C LEU A 83 8.14 42.15 7.83
N VAL A 84 9.01 42.57 6.91
CA VAL A 84 9.51 41.75 5.82
C VAL A 84 10.26 40.52 6.38
N GLY A 85 11.14 40.71 7.35
CA GLY A 85 11.85 39.62 8.01
C GLY A 85 10.91 38.60 8.67
N ARG A 86 9.85 39.11 9.33
CA ARG A 86 8.85 38.26 9.98
C ARG A 86 7.96 37.50 8.97
N VAL A 87 7.53 38.13 7.89
CA VAL A 87 6.73 37.48 6.82
C VAL A 87 7.59 36.44 6.11
N PHE A 88 8.81 36.79 5.79
CA PHE A 88 9.74 35.89 5.10
C PHE A 88 10.14 34.70 5.96
N GLY A 89 10.47 34.90 7.24
CA GLY A 89 10.78 33.80 8.16
C GLY A 89 9.63 32.81 8.33
N ARG A 90 8.37 33.32 8.32
CA ARG A 90 7.18 32.47 8.38
C ARG A 90 6.90 31.68 7.11
N ALA A 91 7.40 32.12 5.97
CA ALA A 91 7.20 31.45 4.69
C ALA A 91 8.35 30.52 4.29
N VAL A 92 9.59 30.96 4.53
CA VAL A 92 10.79 30.26 4.04
C VAL A 92 11.25 29.13 4.99
N GLY A 93 11.13 29.36 6.31
CA GLY A 93 11.49 28.33 7.28
C GLY A 93 10.79 26.98 7.06
N PRO A 94 9.45 26.96 6.96
CA PRO A 94 8.71 25.71 6.68
C PRO A 94 9.03 25.09 5.32
N LEU A 95 9.35 25.87 4.29
CA LEU A 95 9.75 25.32 2.98
C LEU A 95 11.11 24.62 3.06
N ALA A 96 12.06 25.21 3.79
CA ALA A 96 13.37 24.60 4.01
C ALA A 96 13.26 23.28 4.81
N SER A 97 12.37 23.23 5.81
CA SER A 97 12.12 22.00 6.57
C SER A 97 11.46 20.91 5.74
N ILE A 98 10.58 21.27 4.79
CA ILE A 98 9.99 20.29 3.87
C ILE A 98 11.04 19.74 2.90
N ALA A 99 11.95 20.57 2.40
CA ALA A 99 13.04 20.13 1.52
C ALA A 99 14.00 19.17 2.24
N ASP A 100 14.42 19.50 3.46
CA ASP A 100 15.27 18.66 4.30
C ASP A 100 14.58 17.33 4.64
N ALA A 101 13.30 17.39 4.99
CA ALA A 101 12.50 16.19 5.25
C ALA A 101 12.34 15.31 3.99
N ALA A 102 12.24 15.91 2.80
CA ALA A 102 12.17 15.16 1.55
C ALA A 102 13.51 14.45 1.24
N GLU A 103 14.65 15.05 1.51
CA GLU A 103 15.97 14.40 1.39
C GLU A 103 16.08 13.21 2.37
N ARG A 104 15.71 13.41 3.63
CA ARG A 104 15.70 12.33 4.63
C ARG A 104 14.78 11.18 4.26
N LEU A 105 13.59 11.48 3.74
CA LEU A 105 12.65 10.48 3.26
C LEU A 105 13.22 9.71 2.04
N ALA A 106 13.91 10.39 1.12
CA ALA A 106 14.59 9.78 -0.02
C ALA A 106 15.76 8.89 0.40
N ASP A 107 16.48 9.27 1.47
CA ASP A 107 17.55 8.45 2.08
C ASP A 107 17.00 7.23 2.87
N GLY A 108 15.68 7.11 2.94
CA GLY A 108 15.03 5.95 3.54
C GLY A 108 14.76 6.05 5.02
N GLU A 109 14.95 7.22 5.65
CA GLU A 109 14.63 7.40 7.07
C GLU A 109 13.12 7.13 7.31
N PRO A 110 12.76 6.35 8.33
CA PRO A 110 11.37 6.13 8.70
C PRO A 110 10.80 7.34 9.47
N ASP A 111 9.47 7.43 9.50
CA ASP A 111 8.72 8.40 10.32
C ASP A 111 9.08 9.88 10.11
N VAL A 112 9.57 10.22 8.92
CA VAL A 112 9.86 11.62 8.60
C VAL A 112 8.57 12.41 8.49
N ARG A 113 8.40 13.44 9.34
CA ARG A 113 7.24 14.34 9.33
C ARG A 113 7.70 15.77 9.41
N VAL A 114 6.90 16.66 8.85
CA VAL A 114 7.11 18.11 8.92
C VAL A 114 6.01 18.76 9.74
N GLU A 115 6.35 19.84 10.43
CA GLU A 115 5.37 20.67 11.11
C GLU A 115 4.51 21.39 10.06
N VAL A 116 3.18 21.30 10.20
CA VAL A 116 2.21 21.94 9.29
C VAL A 116 2.06 23.41 9.66
N ALA A 117 3.08 24.21 9.35
CA ALA A 117 3.18 25.64 9.70
C ALA A 117 3.24 26.54 8.47
N GLY A 118 3.10 27.87 8.67
CA GLY A 118 3.22 28.88 7.63
C GLY A 118 1.91 29.33 6.97
N PRO A 119 1.97 30.13 5.88
CA PRO A 119 0.81 30.55 5.10
C PRO A 119 0.02 29.38 4.51
N GLY A 120 -1.26 29.63 4.13
CA GLY A 120 -2.19 28.58 3.70
C GLY A 120 -1.66 27.63 2.60
N SER A 121 -0.90 28.13 1.64
CA SER A 121 -0.24 27.31 0.59
C SER A 121 0.86 26.41 1.15
N VAL A 122 1.68 26.92 2.05
CA VAL A 122 2.78 26.17 2.69
C VAL A 122 2.23 25.10 3.65
N ARG A 123 1.18 25.44 4.40
CA ARG A 123 0.48 24.47 5.25
C ARG A 123 -0.09 23.30 4.45
N ARG A 124 -0.73 23.60 3.28
CA ARG A 124 -1.22 22.53 2.39
C ARG A 124 -0.10 21.65 1.87
N LEU A 125 1.05 22.24 1.50
CA LEU A 125 2.22 21.49 1.06
C LEU A 125 2.75 20.58 2.17
N GLY A 126 2.91 21.06 3.40
CA GLY A 126 3.31 20.25 4.55
C GLY A 126 2.33 19.11 4.86
N ALA A 127 1.02 19.38 4.79
CA ALA A 127 -0.01 18.35 4.97
C ALA A 127 0.05 17.28 3.85
N SER A 128 0.25 17.71 2.59
CA SER A 128 0.38 16.79 1.45
C SER A 128 1.67 15.95 1.56
N PHE A 129 2.78 16.56 2.01
CA PHE A 129 4.02 15.85 2.28
C PHE A 129 3.83 14.78 3.36
N ASN A 130 3.22 15.12 4.50
CA ASN A 130 2.97 14.17 5.57
C ASN A 130 2.05 13.02 5.12
N ALA A 131 1.01 13.31 4.32
CA ALA A 131 0.15 12.29 3.74
C ALA A 131 0.90 11.35 2.77
N MET A 132 1.83 11.89 1.99
CA MET A 132 2.70 11.08 1.11
C MET A 132 3.67 10.22 1.94
N ALA A 133 4.34 10.80 2.94
CA ALA A 133 5.25 10.09 3.83
C ALA A 133 4.54 8.94 4.56
N GLU A 134 3.32 9.18 5.07
CA GLU A 134 2.52 8.15 5.72
C GLU A 134 2.15 7.01 4.77
N ARG A 135 1.79 7.31 3.52
CA ARG A 135 1.51 6.26 2.51
C ARG A 135 2.77 5.44 2.20
N LEU A 136 3.93 6.08 2.12
CA LEU A 136 5.19 5.40 1.86
C LEU A 136 5.59 4.49 3.02
N ASP A 137 5.45 4.96 4.26
CA ASP A 137 5.74 4.17 5.47
C ASP A 137 4.80 2.97 5.57
N ARG A 138 3.50 3.15 5.31
CA ARG A 138 2.53 2.03 5.25
C ARG A 138 2.94 1.01 4.17
N SER A 139 3.23 1.47 2.96
CA SER A 139 3.64 0.58 1.86
C SER A 139 4.93 -0.19 2.19
N ARG A 140 5.90 0.44 2.88
CA ARG A 140 7.11 -0.24 3.36
C ARG A 140 6.80 -1.29 4.43
N SER A 141 5.97 -0.93 5.41
CA SER A 141 5.54 -1.83 6.48
C SER A 141 4.78 -3.04 5.91
N ASP A 142 3.84 -2.81 5.00
CA ASP A 142 3.06 -3.86 4.35
C ASP A 142 3.97 -4.82 3.57
N ARG A 143 4.98 -4.27 2.87
CA ARG A 143 5.95 -5.08 2.13
C ARG A 143 6.85 -5.89 3.06
N GLN A 144 7.27 -5.33 4.20
CA GLN A 144 8.08 -6.06 5.18
C GLN A 144 7.26 -7.18 5.84
N ALA A 145 6.00 -6.88 6.21
CA ALA A 145 5.09 -7.90 6.73
C ALA A 145 4.88 -9.03 5.71
N LEU A 146 4.61 -8.70 4.44
CA LEU A 146 4.47 -9.68 3.37
C LEU A 146 5.70 -10.61 3.28
N LEU A 147 6.91 -10.06 3.28
CA LEU A 147 8.14 -10.85 3.20
C LEU A 147 8.34 -11.76 4.43
N ALA A 148 8.00 -11.27 5.62
CA ALA A 148 8.07 -12.06 6.85
C ALA A 148 7.08 -13.23 6.81
N ASP A 149 5.84 -12.97 6.41
CA ASP A 149 4.78 -13.97 6.33
C ASP A 149 5.07 -15.03 5.26
N VAL A 150 5.51 -14.59 4.06
CA VAL A 150 5.95 -15.51 2.99
C VAL A 150 7.08 -16.41 3.46
N THR A 151 8.06 -15.85 4.17
CA THR A 151 9.19 -16.63 4.70
C THR A 151 8.69 -17.69 5.70
N HIS A 152 7.72 -17.33 6.52
CA HIS A 152 7.13 -18.26 7.49
C HIS A 152 6.35 -19.38 6.78
N GLU A 153 5.48 -19.04 5.83
CA GLU A 153 4.65 -20.00 5.07
C GLU A 153 5.49 -20.93 4.15
N LEU A 154 6.64 -20.48 3.66
CA LEU A 154 7.56 -21.32 2.89
C LEU A 154 8.41 -22.23 3.78
N ARG A 155 8.71 -21.82 5.02
CA ARG A 155 9.56 -22.61 5.92
C ARG A 155 8.90 -23.93 6.32
N THR A 156 7.61 -23.94 6.58
CA THR A 156 6.86 -25.12 7.04
C THR A 156 6.90 -26.27 6.02
N PRO A 157 6.47 -26.09 4.75
CA PRO A 157 6.55 -27.16 3.76
C PRO A 157 7.99 -27.59 3.47
N LEU A 158 8.95 -26.65 3.48
CA LEU A 158 10.36 -26.97 3.29
C LEU A 158 10.91 -27.85 4.41
N GLN A 159 10.50 -27.63 5.65
CA GLN A 159 10.88 -28.50 6.79
C GLN A 159 10.29 -29.91 6.66
N VAL A 160 9.02 -30.01 6.20
CA VAL A 160 8.38 -31.32 5.99
C VAL A 160 9.12 -32.09 4.87
N ILE A 161 9.40 -31.41 3.75
CA ILE A 161 10.16 -31.99 2.64
C ILE A 161 11.55 -32.43 3.13
N GLY A 162 12.30 -31.54 3.79
CA GLY A 162 13.64 -31.83 4.30
C GLY A 162 13.66 -32.99 5.25
N GLY A 163 12.80 -32.99 6.28
CA GLY A 163 12.71 -34.09 7.25
C GLY A 163 12.29 -35.41 6.63
N SER A 164 11.38 -35.42 5.63
CA SER A 164 10.99 -36.63 4.92
C SER A 164 12.14 -37.21 4.11
N VAL A 165 12.91 -36.35 3.43
CA VAL A 165 14.08 -36.76 2.66
C VAL A 165 15.21 -37.27 3.59
N GLU A 166 15.49 -36.59 4.69
CA GLU A 166 16.49 -37.04 5.69
C GLU A 166 16.13 -38.40 6.27
N ALA A 167 14.85 -38.60 6.67
CA ALA A 167 14.39 -39.88 7.18
C ALA A 167 14.54 -41.03 6.18
N MET A 168 14.37 -40.75 4.86
CA MET A 168 14.62 -41.73 3.81
C MET A 168 16.13 -41.98 3.58
N LEU A 169 16.98 -40.98 3.72
CA LEU A 169 18.44 -41.11 3.59
C LEU A 169 19.01 -41.91 4.75
N ASP A 170 18.51 -41.69 5.96
CA ASP A 170 18.93 -42.40 7.18
C ASP A 170 18.35 -43.81 7.27
N GLY A 171 17.50 -44.22 6.31
CA GLY A 171 16.88 -45.55 6.28
C GLY A 171 15.76 -45.75 7.31
N VAL A 172 15.28 -44.67 7.93
CA VAL A 172 14.12 -44.66 8.86
C VAL A 172 12.82 -44.90 8.10
N HIS A 173 12.72 -44.32 6.90
CA HIS A 173 11.58 -44.49 6.01
C HIS A 173 11.98 -45.14 4.69
N PRO A 174 11.16 -46.09 4.15
CA PRO A 174 11.40 -46.65 2.83
C PRO A 174 11.20 -45.58 1.73
N ARG A 175 11.89 -45.81 0.60
CA ARG A 175 11.77 -44.95 -0.59
C ARG A 175 10.63 -45.44 -1.48
N ASP A 176 9.43 -45.37 -1.00
CA ASP A 176 8.22 -45.81 -1.69
C ASP A 176 7.23 -44.65 -1.94
N ASP A 177 6.18 -44.91 -2.70
CA ASP A 177 5.20 -43.92 -3.08
C ASP A 177 4.47 -43.30 -1.89
N ALA A 178 4.31 -44.07 -0.78
CA ALA A 178 3.62 -43.60 0.41
C ALA A 178 4.40 -42.46 1.12
N HIS A 179 5.75 -42.53 1.09
CA HIS A 179 6.62 -41.53 1.69
C HIS A 179 7.02 -40.41 0.71
N LEU A 180 6.91 -40.65 -0.63
CA LEU A 180 7.14 -39.65 -1.65
C LEU A 180 5.91 -38.75 -1.89
N ALA A 181 4.70 -39.31 -1.71
CA ALA A 181 3.44 -38.53 -1.91
C ALA A 181 3.33 -37.27 -1.04
N PRO A 182 3.67 -37.26 0.26
CA PRO A 182 3.70 -36.02 1.07
C PRO A 182 4.67 -34.98 0.52
N ILE A 183 5.84 -35.36 0.02
CA ILE A 183 6.83 -34.45 -0.58
C ILE A 183 6.24 -33.75 -1.82
N LEU A 184 5.58 -34.52 -2.68
CA LEU A 184 4.90 -33.97 -3.86
C LEU A 184 3.75 -33.04 -3.46
N ALA A 185 2.99 -33.39 -2.42
CA ALA A 185 1.92 -32.54 -1.91
C ALA A 185 2.45 -31.19 -1.40
N GLU A 186 3.52 -31.19 -0.59
CA GLU A 186 4.15 -29.96 -0.09
C GLU A 186 4.76 -29.12 -1.22
N THR A 187 5.36 -29.77 -2.23
CA THR A 187 5.86 -29.07 -3.42
C THR A 187 4.74 -28.38 -4.18
N ALA A 188 3.55 -29.01 -4.30
CA ALA A 188 2.38 -28.40 -4.91
C ALA A 188 1.85 -27.20 -4.10
N VAL A 189 1.89 -27.29 -2.76
CA VAL A 189 1.55 -26.15 -1.87
C VAL A 189 2.52 -24.99 -2.10
N MET A 190 3.83 -25.23 -2.18
CA MET A 190 4.83 -24.20 -2.43
C MET A 190 4.63 -23.52 -3.80
N ASN A 191 4.39 -24.30 -4.85
CA ASN A 191 4.13 -23.74 -6.18
C ASN A 191 2.89 -22.84 -6.18
N ARG A 192 1.80 -23.26 -5.54
CA ARG A 192 0.59 -22.45 -5.39
C ARG A 192 0.88 -21.14 -4.65
N LEU A 193 1.65 -21.19 -3.55
CA LEU A 193 2.01 -19.98 -2.79
C LEU A 193 2.85 -19.01 -3.64
N LEU A 194 3.76 -19.52 -4.49
CA LEU A 194 4.55 -18.68 -5.41
C LEU A 194 3.67 -18.02 -6.49
N ASP A 195 2.69 -18.77 -7.04
CA ASP A 195 1.73 -18.22 -8.03
C ASP A 195 0.82 -17.16 -7.38
N ASP A 196 0.35 -17.42 -6.16
CA ASP A 196 -0.43 -16.48 -5.34
C ASP A 196 0.35 -15.18 -5.12
N LEU A 197 1.63 -15.28 -4.70
CA LEU A 197 2.51 -14.14 -4.46
C LEU A 197 2.75 -13.34 -5.75
N ARG A 198 2.95 -14.03 -6.87
CA ARG A 198 3.09 -13.38 -8.18
C ARG A 198 1.83 -12.60 -8.56
N THR A 199 0.65 -13.18 -8.34
CA THR A 199 -0.63 -12.53 -8.64
C THR A 199 -0.81 -11.28 -7.79
N VAL A 200 -0.56 -11.34 -6.48
CA VAL A 200 -0.60 -10.19 -5.57
C VAL A 200 0.39 -9.10 -6.01
N SER A 201 1.65 -9.47 -6.31
CA SER A 201 2.67 -8.51 -6.72
C SER A 201 2.31 -7.77 -8.02
N LEU A 202 1.75 -8.48 -9.02
CA LEU A 202 1.30 -7.89 -10.27
C LEU A 202 0.07 -6.99 -10.08
N ALA A 203 -0.85 -7.38 -9.22
CA ALA A 203 -2.03 -6.59 -8.89
C ALA A 203 -1.66 -5.27 -8.19
N GLU A 204 -0.74 -5.31 -7.22
CA GLU A 204 -0.21 -4.11 -6.55
C GLU A 204 0.48 -3.14 -7.49
N ALA A 205 1.24 -3.69 -8.45
CA ALA A 205 1.91 -2.88 -9.46
C ALA A 205 0.93 -2.29 -10.49
N GLY A 206 -0.37 -2.65 -10.45
CA GLY A 206 -1.34 -2.31 -11.49
C GLY A 206 -0.98 -2.91 -12.86
N ALA A 207 -0.14 -3.95 -12.87
CA ALA A 207 0.44 -4.56 -14.07
C ALA A 207 -0.16 -5.95 -14.36
N LEU A 208 -1.26 -6.32 -13.68
CA LEU A 208 -1.91 -7.60 -13.91
C LEU A 208 -2.52 -7.64 -15.33
N PRO A 209 -2.03 -8.50 -16.23
CA PRO A 209 -2.61 -8.63 -17.54
C PRO A 209 -3.97 -9.32 -17.44
N LEU A 210 -4.99 -8.73 -18.05
CA LEU A 210 -6.33 -9.32 -18.16
C LEU A 210 -6.63 -9.64 -19.62
N HIS A 211 -6.95 -10.89 -19.89
CA HIS A 211 -7.44 -11.35 -21.19
C HIS A 211 -8.96 -11.43 -21.17
N ARG A 212 -9.61 -10.28 -21.40
CA ARG A 212 -11.07 -10.19 -21.34
C ARG A 212 -11.70 -10.79 -22.59
N GLU A 213 -12.76 -11.56 -22.38
CA GLU A 213 -13.62 -12.09 -23.42
C GLU A 213 -15.06 -12.17 -22.90
N GLU A 214 -16.01 -12.44 -23.78
CA GLU A 214 -17.40 -12.65 -23.40
C GLU A 214 -17.56 -14.03 -22.73
N VAL A 215 -17.90 -14.03 -21.44
CA VAL A 215 -18.00 -15.21 -20.58
C VAL A 215 -19.46 -15.49 -20.27
N ASP A 216 -19.92 -16.71 -20.54
CA ASP A 216 -21.19 -17.23 -20.00
C ASP A 216 -20.98 -17.55 -18.51
N VAL A 217 -21.54 -16.70 -17.66
CA VAL A 217 -21.41 -16.80 -16.19
C VAL A 217 -21.97 -18.12 -15.67
N ARG A 218 -23.07 -18.62 -16.28
CA ARG A 218 -23.66 -19.89 -15.90
C ARG A 218 -22.69 -21.04 -16.06
N ARG A 219 -22.08 -21.15 -17.26
CA ARG A 219 -21.07 -22.17 -17.54
C ARG A 219 -19.86 -22.07 -16.61
N LEU A 220 -19.49 -20.84 -16.26
CA LEU A 220 -18.37 -20.60 -15.33
C LEU A 220 -18.71 -21.12 -13.92
N LEU A 221 -19.91 -20.84 -13.39
CA LEU A 221 -20.35 -21.33 -12.08
C LEU A 221 -20.45 -22.86 -12.07
N ASP A 222 -21.02 -23.45 -13.10
CA ASP A 222 -21.15 -24.91 -13.25
C ASP A 222 -19.74 -25.57 -13.28
N ALA A 223 -18.80 -24.99 -14.02
CA ALA A 223 -17.42 -25.50 -14.08
C ALA A 223 -16.68 -25.40 -12.73
N VAL A 224 -16.88 -24.32 -11.98
CA VAL A 224 -16.31 -24.16 -10.64
C VAL A 224 -16.91 -25.16 -9.67
N ALA A 225 -18.23 -25.32 -9.65
CA ALA A 225 -18.90 -26.30 -8.80
C ALA A 225 -18.45 -27.74 -9.12
N ALA A 226 -18.36 -28.11 -10.40
CA ALA A 226 -17.88 -29.42 -10.82
C ALA A 226 -16.41 -29.67 -10.41
N GLY A 227 -15.55 -28.65 -10.56
CA GLY A 227 -14.13 -28.73 -10.17
C GLY A 227 -13.90 -28.95 -8.67
N HIS A 228 -14.83 -28.50 -7.82
CA HIS A 228 -14.72 -28.62 -6.36
C HIS A 228 -15.66 -29.69 -5.75
N ALA A 229 -16.44 -30.38 -6.57
CA ALA A 229 -17.42 -31.36 -6.10
C ALA A 229 -16.81 -32.55 -5.33
N ALA A 230 -15.57 -32.94 -5.64
CA ALA A 230 -14.89 -34.01 -4.92
C ALA A 230 -14.51 -33.55 -3.51
N ALA A 231 -13.88 -32.36 -3.38
CA ALA A 231 -13.51 -31.79 -2.10
C ALA A 231 -14.71 -31.48 -1.21
N ALA A 232 -15.80 -30.97 -1.79
CA ALA A 232 -17.03 -30.73 -1.07
C ALA A 232 -17.63 -32.03 -0.51
N ARG A 233 -17.68 -33.10 -1.31
CA ARG A 233 -18.14 -34.43 -0.86
C ARG A 233 -17.28 -35.02 0.25
N GLU A 234 -15.94 -34.86 0.14
CA GLU A 234 -15.03 -35.32 1.17
C GLU A 234 -15.24 -34.59 2.50
N ALA A 235 -15.55 -33.28 2.43
CA ALA A 235 -15.92 -32.47 3.59
C ALA A 235 -17.37 -32.72 4.07
N GLY A 236 -18.16 -33.51 3.37
CA GLY A 236 -19.58 -33.76 3.68
C GLY A 236 -20.48 -32.55 3.46
N VAL A 237 -20.14 -31.68 2.50
CA VAL A 237 -20.85 -30.43 2.20
C VAL A 237 -21.50 -30.49 0.81
N ASP A 238 -22.74 -30.02 0.71
CA ASP A 238 -23.44 -29.93 -0.57
C ASP A 238 -23.05 -28.64 -1.30
N LEU A 239 -22.47 -28.77 -2.51
CA LEU A 239 -22.08 -27.64 -3.36
C LEU A 239 -22.96 -27.61 -4.63
N VAL A 240 -23.67 -26.50 -4.83
CA VAL A 240 -24.59 -26.34 -5.95
C VAL A 240 -24.41 -24.99 -6.63
N ALA A 241 -24.38 -25.00 -7.97
CA ALA A 241 -24.57 -23.80 -8.77
C ALA A 241 -26.08 -23.62 -9.05
N ALA A 242 -26.63 -22.45 -8.72
CA ALA A 242 -28.05 -22.16 -8.91
C ALA A 242 -28.44 -22.09 -10.41
N ALA A 243 -29.62 -22.56 -10.72
CA ALA A 243 -30.19 -22.42 -12.05
C ALA A 243 -30.67 -20.96 -12.24
N GLY A 244 -29.84 -20.12 -12.85
CA GLY A 244 -30.18 -18.74 -13.18
C GLY A 244 -30.29 -18.50 -14.69
N PRO A 245 -30.64 -17.29 -15.14
CA PRO A 245 -30.61 -16.91 -16.55
C PRO A 245 -29.19 -16.97 -17.10
N ALA A 246 -29.06 -17.07 -18.42
CA ALA A 246 -27.79 -16.89 -19.09
C ALA A 246 -27.35 -15.40 -18.95
N ILE A 247 -26.21 -15.15 -18.32
CA ILE A 247 -25.63 -13.84 -18.13
C ILE A 247 -24.31 -13.82 -18.87
N LEU A 248 -24.09 -12.84 -19.75
CA LEU A 248 -22.85 -12.60 -20.43
C LEU A 248 -22.08 -11.50 -19.69
N LEU A 249 -20.79 -11.72 -19.48
CA LEU A 249 -19.89 -10.81 -18.76
C LEU A 249 -18.58 -10.64 -19.54
N ASP A 250 -18.16 -9.40 -19.80
CA ASP A 250 -16.83 -9.09 -20.36
C ASP A 250 -15.77 -9.17 -19.25
N ALA A 251 -15.11 -10.32 -19.15
CA ALA A 251 -14.13 -10.57 -18.10
C ALA A 251 -13.06 -11.56 -18.55
N ASP A 252 -11.96 -11.67 -17.79
CA ASP A 252 -11.00 -12.75 -17.95
C ASP A 252 -11.51 -14.02 -17.26
N PRO A 253 -11.89 -15.08 -18.02
CA PRO A 253 -12.53 -16.26 -17.45
C PRO A 253 -11.63 -17.04 -16.51
N LEU A 254 -10.30 -17.02 -16.74
CA LEU A 254 -9.36 -17.69 -15.84
C LEU A 254 -9.29 -16.97 -14.49
N ARG A 255 -9.25 -15.64 -14.52
CA ARG A 255 -9.19 -14.83 -13.29
C ARG A 255 -10.49 -14.85 -12.50
N ILE A 256 -11.63 -14.79 -13.16
CA ILE A 256 -12.92 -14.91 -12.43
C ILE A 256 -13.12 -16.34 -11.89
N ARG A 257 -12.66 -17.37 -12.60
CA ARG A 257 -12.62 -18.73 -12.05
C ARG A 257 -11.74 -18.82 -10.81
N GLU A 258 -10.57 -18.17 -10.81
CA GLU A 258 -9.67 -18.11 -9.67
C GLU A 258 -10.31 -17.41 -8.45
N VAL A 259 -11.04 -16.30 -8.67
CA VAL A 259 -11.85 -15.64 -7.65
C VAL A 259 -12.86 -16.61 -7.03
N LEU A 260 -13.70 -17.23 -7.87
CA LEU A 260 -14.73 -18.15 -7.40
C LEU A 260 -14.16 -19.38 -6.70
N ALA A 261 -13.05 -19.94 -7.22
CA ALA A 261 -12.35 -21.06 -6.60
C ALA A 261 -11.85 -20.71 -5.17
N ASN A 262 -11.25 -19.53 -4.99
CA ASN A 262 -10.81 -19.07 -3.67
C ASN A 262 -11.98 -18.91 -2.69
N LEU A 263 -13.10 -18.39 -3.15
CA LEU A 263 -14.31 -18.26 -2.33
C LEU A 263 -14.91 -19.63 -1.98
N VAL A 264 -14.97 -20.55 -2.94
CA VAL A 264 -15.52 -21.91 -2.74
C VAL A 264 -14.63 -22.73 -1.79
N VAL A 265 -13.30 -22.68 -1.97
CA VAL A 265 -12.36 -23.36 -1.07
C VAL A 265 -12.48 -22.82 0.36
N ASN A 266 -12.63 -21.50 0.51
CA ASN A 266 -12.90 -20.91 1.81
C ASN A 266 -14.23 -21.40 2.40
N ALA A 267 -15.30 -21.41 1.62
CA ALA A 267 -16.62 -21.89 2.03
C ALA A 267 -16.59 -23.38 2.47
N ILE A 268 -15.95 -24.28 1.69
CA ILE A 268 -15.80 -25.71 2.05
C ILE A 268 -15.07 -25.86 3.38
N ARG A 269 -14.03 -25.09 3.63
CA ARG A 269 -13.24 -25.15 4.87
C ARG A 269 -14.03 -24.76 6.11
N HIS A 270 -14.90 -23.75 5.99
CA HIS A 270 -15.62 -23.17 7.12
C HIS A 270 -17.07 -23.65 7.25
N THR A 271 -17.49 -24.58 6.39
CA THR A 271 -18.82 -25.19 6.47
C THR A 271 -18.68 -26.57 7.10
N PRO A 272 -19.37 -26.88 8.22
CA PRO A 272 -19.35 -28.21 8.81
C PRO A 272 -20.06 -29.23 7.93
N ALA A 273 -19.78 -30.53 8.16
CA ALA A 273 -20.45 -31.62 7.47
C ALA A 273 -21.97 -31.55 7.62
N GLY A 274 -22.69 -31.78 6.53
CA GLY A 274 -24.15 -31.57 6.42
C GLY A 274 -24.55 -30.16 6.05
N GLY A 275 -23.57 -29.24 5.89
CA GLY A 275 -23.80 -27.88 5.43
C GLY A 275 -23.94 -27.75 3.93
N PHE A 276 -24.19 -26.53 3.47
CA PHE A 276 -24.54 -26.23 2.09
C PHE A 276 -23.75 -25.00 1.57
N ILE A 277 -23.31 -25.07 0.34
CA ILE A 277 -22.67 -23.96 -0.39
C ILE A 277 -23.40 -23.72 -1.69
N ARG A 278 -23.81 -22.47 -1.94
CA ARG A 278 -24.53 -22.06 -3.13
C ARG A 278 -23.76 -21.00 -3.91
N LEU A 279 -23.58 -21.28 -5.20
CA LEU A 279 -23.10 -20.32 -6.18
C LEU A 279 -24.31 -19.76 -6.94
N ASP A 280 -24.40 -18.43 -7.06
CA ASP A 280 -25.49 -17.76 -7.75
C ASP A 280 -24.98 -16.57 -8.56
N ALA A 281 -25.77 -16.14 -9.55
CA ALA A 281 -25.50 -14.94 -10.32
C ALA A 281 -26.79 -14.19 -10.62
N SER A 282 -26.74 -12.87 -10.54
CA SER A 282 -27.83 -11.97 -10.87
C SER A 282 -27.33 -10.71 -11.59
N ILE A 283 -28.25 -10.01 -12.25
CA ILE A 283 -27.99 -8.70 -12.85
C ILE A 283 -28.66 -7.65 -11.97
N ASP A 284 -27.90 -6.62 -11.64
CA ASP A 284 -28.34 -5.45 -10.89
C ASP A 284 -27.90 -4.19 -11.65
N ASP A 285 -28.80 -3.64 -12.46
CA ASP A 285 -28.56 -2.50 -13.35
C ASP A 285 -27.33 -2.71 -14.26
N ALA A 286 -26.29 -1.92 -14.04
CA ALA A 286 -25.03 -1.96 -14.77
C ALA A 286 -24.01 -2.98 -14.23
N TRP A 287 -24.45 -3.86 -13.30
CA TRP A 287 -23.56 -4.80 -12.61
C TRP A 287 -24.03 -6.24 -12.76
N VAL A 288 -23.08 -7.14 -12.88
CA VAL A 288 -23.28 -8.57 -12.66
C VAL A 288 -22.80 -8.88 -11.25
N GLU A 289 -23.70 -9.44 -10.44
CA GLU A 289 -23.38 -9.87 -9.09
C GLU A 289 -23.22 -11.39 -9.05
N LEU A 290 -22.04 -11.86 -8.63
CA LEU A 290 -21.77 -13.26 -8.35
C LEU A 290 -21.77 -13.46 -6.83
N THR A 291 -22.46 -14.48 -6.37
CA THR A 291 -22.61 -14.76 -4.94
C THR A 291 -22.12 -16.16 -4.62
N VAL A 292 -21.34 -16.28 -3.56
CA VAL A 292 -20.97 -17.55 -2.91
C VAL A 292 -21.48 -17.48 -1.48
N ALA A 293 -22.49 -18.29 -1.16
CA ALA A 293 -23.12 -18.34 0.15
C ALA A 293 -22.91 -19.72 0.78
N ASP A 294 -22.49 -19.75 2.02
CA ASP A 294 -22.30 -20.96 2.83
C ASP A 294 -23.18 -20.95 4.08
N THR A 295 -23.34 -22.10 4.71
CA THR A 295 -24.05 -22.26 5.98
C THR A 295 -23.09 -22.56 7.15
N GLY A 296 -21.86 -22.06 7.04
CA GLY A 296 -20.81 -22.29 8.01
C GLY A 296 -20.93 -21.50 9.31
N GLU A 297 -19.81 -21.35 9.98
CA GLU A 297 -19.74 -20.63 11.28
C GLU A 297 -19.96 -19.12 11.17
N GLY A 298 -19.86 -18.57 9.96
CA GLY A 298 -19.98 -17.14 9.70
C GLY A 298 -18.78 -16.33 10.13
N ILE A 299 -18.75 -15.06 9.69
CA ILE A 299 -17.71 -14.08 10.01
C ILE A 299 -18.28 -13.05 10.99
N ALA A 300 -17.56 -12.79 12.08
CA ALA A 300 -17.97 -11.77 13.04
C ALA A 300 -18.01 -10.38 12.37
N PRO A 301 -18.98 -9.51 12.69
CA PRO A 301 -19.08 -8.18 12.07
C PRO A 301 -17.80 -7.34 12.16
N ALA A 302 -17.02 -7.49 13.21
CA ALA A 302 -15.75 -6.79 13.40
C ALA A 302 -14.64 -7.25 12.44
N ASP A 303 -14.77 -8.45 11.87
CA ASP A 303 -13.77 -9.05 10.98
C ASP A 303 -14.15 -8.97 9.50
N LEU A 304 -15.38 -8.56 9.14
CA LEU A 304 -15.88 -8.55 7.77
C LEU A 304 -15.02 -7.74 6.80
N ASP A 305 -14.50 -6.59 7.23
CA ASP A 305 -13.61 -5.77 6.42
C ASP A 305 -12.19 -6.33 6.36
N ARG A 306 -11.78 -7.05 7.42
CA ARG A 306 -10.42 -7.55 7.61
C ARG A 306 -10.16 -8.91 6.98
N VAL A 307 -11.20 -9.68 6.64
CA VAL A 307 -11.02 -11.02 6.03
C VAL A 307 -10.33 -10.97 4.68
N PHE A 308 -10.29 -9.81 4.02
CA PHE A 308 -9.57 -9.58 2.78
C PHE A 308 -8.13 -9.09 3.00
N ASP A 309 -7.71 -8.85 4.25
CA ASP A 309 -6.33 -8.49 4.55
C ASP A 309 -5.43 -9.71 4.36
N ARG A 310 -4.18 -9.46 3.95
CA ARG A 310 -3.22 -10.52 3.70
C ARG A 310 -2.94 -11.31 4.96
N PHE A 311 -2.83 -12.64 4.79
CA PHE A 311 -2.54 -13.58 5.87
C PHE A 311 -3.49 -13.47 7.07
N HIS A 312 -4.64 -12.79 6.88
CA HIS A 312 -5.67 -12.77 7.89
C HIS A 312 -6.23 -14.19 8.04
N ARG A 313 -5.97 -14.80 9.21
CA ARG A 313 -6.36 -16.18 9.54
C ARG A 313 -6.87 -16.24 10.96
N ARG A 314 -7.86 -17.08 11.21
CA ARG A 314 -8.10 -17.60 12.56
C ARG A 314 -6.99 -18.60 12.90
N ALA A 315 -6.60 -18.67 14.17
CA ALA A 315 -5.45 -19.44 14.64
C ALA A 315 -5.48 -20.93 14.21
N ASP A 316 -6.66 -21.49 13.94
CA ASP A 316 -6.86 -22.92 13.61
C ASP A 316 -7.15 -23.18 12.13
N ALA A 317 -7.11 -22.17 11.25
CA ALA A 317 -7.46 -22.33 9.84
C ALA A 317 -6.23 -22.59 8.98
N GLY A 318 -6.13 -23.77 8.36
CA GLY A 318 -5.11 -24.12 7.35
C GLY A 318 -5.22 -23.23 6.10
N GLY A 319 -4.16 -23.14 5.30
CA GLY A 319 -4.10 -22.37 4.03
C GLY A 319 -3.25 -21.12 4.13
N SER A 320 -2.88 -20.50 2.99
CA SER A 320 -1.94 -19.38 2.90
C SER A 320 -2.47 -18.04 3.43
N GLY A 321 -3.78 -17.90 3.64
CA GLY A 321 -4.40 -16.60 3.98
C GLY A 321 -4.35 -15.56 2.86
N LEU A 322 -3.91 -15.94 1.65
CA LEU A 322 -3.84 -15.06 0.47
C LEU A 322 -5.07 -15.14 -0.42
N GLY A 323 -5.85 -16.25 -0.37
CA GLY A 323 -6.93 -16.51 -1.33
C GLY A 323 -8.00 -15.41 -1.40
N LEU A 324 -8.45 -14.88 -0.25
CA LEU A 324 -9.43 -13.78 -0.23
C LEU A 324 -8.82 -12.44 -0.67
N THR A 325 -7.57 -12.18 -0.35
CA THR A 325 -6.83 -11.01 -0.85
C THR A 325 -6.71 -11.06 -2.36
N ILE A 326 -6.32 -12.22 -2.93
CA ILE A 326 -6.22 -12.42 -4.37
C ILE A 326 -7.60 -12.22 -5.02
N ALA A 327 -8.66 -12.79 -4.44
CA ALA A 327 -10.01 -12.58 -4.94
C ALA A 327 -10.38 -11.09 -5.01
N ARG A 328 -10.07 -10.31 -3.95
CA ARG A 328 -10.30 -8.86 -3.95
C ARG A 328 -9.49 -8.13 -5.02
N ASP A 329 -8.21 -8.45 -5.14
CA ASP A 329 -7.30 -7.78 -6.07
C ASP A 329 -7.65 -8.09 -7.52
N LEU A 330 -8.04 -9.34 -7.84
CA LEU A 330 -8.53 -9.75 -9.16
C LEU A 330 -9.85 -9.07 -9.52
N VAL A 331 -10.79 -8.98 -8.58
CA VAL A 331 -12.05 -8.26 -8.77
C VAL A 331 -11.81 -6.77 -8.99
N ALA A 332 -10.93 -6.14 -8.21
CA ALA A 332 -10.54 -4.74 -8.38
C ALA A 332 -9.87 -4.49 -9.74
N ALA A 333 -9.02 -5.39 -10.24
CA ALA A 333 -8.42 -5.31 -11.58
C ALA A 333 -9.49 -5.35 -12.69
N HIS A 334 -10.61 -6.01 -12.46
CA HIS A 334 -11.77 -6.00 -13.36
C HIS A 334 -12.64 -4.74 -13.25
N GLY A 335 -12.33 -3.81 -12.32
CA GLY A 335 -13.14 -2.64 -12.01
C GLY A 335 -14.35 -2.94 -11.15
N GLY A 336 -14.34 -4.09 -10.47
CA GLY A 336 -15.41 -4.57 -9.60
C GLY A 336 -15.15 -4.31 -8.11
N THR A 337 -16.06 -4.84 -7.29
CA THR A 337 -15.95 -4.82 -5.83
C THR A 337 -16.34 -6.18 -5.25
N ILE A 338 -15.72 -6.57 -4.15
CA ILE A 338 -16.08 -7.76 -3.38
C ILE A 338 -16.40 -7.37 -1.95
N ARG A 339 -17.42 -8.01 -1.36
CA ARG A 339 -17.81 -7.82 0.04
C ARG A 339 -18.13 -9.14 0.68
N ALA A 340 -17.94 -9.23 1.99
CA ALA A 340 -18.40 -10.33 2.83
C ALA A 340 -19.56 -9.85 3.69
N GLU A 341 -20.58 -10.70 3.81
CA GLU A 341 -21.74 -10.49 4.69
C GLU A 341 -21.86 -11.69 5.60
N GLY A 342 -22.05 -11.46 6.88
CA GLY A 342 -22.19 -12.52 7.88
C GLY A 342 -22.57 -11.95 9.22
N ALA A 343 -23.22 -12.75 10.04
CA ALA A 343 -23.64 -12.36 11.39
C ALA A 343 -22.71 -12.92 12.48
N GLY A 344 -21.69 -13.74 12.11
CA GLY A 344 -20.87 -14.48 13.06
C GLY A 344 -21.65 -15.47 13.90
N ILE A 345 -22.79 -15.94 13.40
CA ILE A 345 -23.67 -16.89 14.07
C ILE A 345 -23.53 -18.26 13.37
N PRO A 346 -23.11 -19.31 14.07
CA PRO A 346 -23.02 -20.65 13.51
C PRO A 346 -24.33 -21.09 12.86
N GLY A 347 -24.23 -21.65 11.64
CA GLY A 347 -25.39 -22.08 10.85
C GLY A 347 -26.08 -20.98 10.02
N ARG A 348 -25.72 -19.71 10.22
CA ARG A 348 -26.15 -18.61 9.34
C ARG A 348 -25.15 -18.34 8.21
N GLY A 349 -23.91 -18.83 8.35
CA GLY A 349 -22.88 -18.80 7.33
C GLY A 349 -22.39 -17.43 6.94
N THR A 350 -21.68 -17.42 5.81
CA THR A 350 -21.15 -16.22 5.16
C THR A 350 -21.66 -16.13 3.73
N THR A 351 -21.84 -14.92 3.24
CA THR A 351 -22.12 -14.64 1.85
C THR A 351 -21.07 -13.69 1.31
N PHE A 352 -20.32 -14.15 0.31
CA PHE A 352 -19.42 -13.30 -0.46
C PHE A 352 -20.15 -12.81 -1.71
N ARG A 353 -20.13 -11.50 -1.95
CA ARG A 353 -20.74 -10.84 -3.12
C ARG A 353 -19.65 -10.18 -3.93
N VAL A 354 -19.54 -10.56 -5.19
CA VAL A 354 -18.63 -9.99 -6.19
C VAL A 354 -19.47 -9.24 -7.20
N ARG A 355 -19.26 -7.94 -7.33
CA ARG A 355 -19.93 -7.08 -8.32
C ARG A 355 -18.93 -6.70 -9.41
N LEU A 356 -19.24 -7.03 -10.65
CA LEU A 356 -18.43 -6.74 -11.82
C LEU A 356 -19.21 -5.85 -12.78
N PRO A 357 -18.56 -4.83 -13.42
CA PRO A 357 -19.25 -3.97 -14.34
C PRO A 357 -19.72 -4.77 -15.56
N ARG A 358 -21.01 -4.64 -15.88
CA ARG A 358 -21.55 -5.10 -17.15
C ARG A 358 -21.16 -4.09 -18.21
N ARG A 359 -20.43 -4.50 -19.23
CA ARG A 359 -20.25 -3.69 -20.43
C ARG A 359 -21.38 -3.99 -21.38
N ASP A 360 -22.05 -2.93 -21.85
CA ASP A 360 -23.07 -3.00 -22.88
C ASP A 360 -22.48 -3.43 -24.22
#